data_ab607f9352e882409741dde0e125239c
#
_entry.id   ab607f9352e882409741dde0e125239c
#
_cell.length_a   1.000
_cell.length_b   1.000
_cell.length_c   1.000
_cell.angle_alpha   90.00
_cell.angle_beta   90.00
_cell.angle_gamma   90.00
#
_symmetry.space_group_name_H-M   'P 1'
#
loop_
_entity.id
_entity.type
_entity.pdbx_description
1 polymer ?
#
loop_
_entity_poly.entity_id
_entity_poly.type
_entity_poly.pdbx_seq_one_letter_code
_entity_poly.pdbx_strand_id
1 'polypeptide(L)'
;MSSIDITEKHPSINIFKLNNAYYFKHFFDDPELFNELEPYYEKANYRFKMTNAGARNKVMKLLDMKGFDPNLIEDAAPYPVEIGKYQNYGELLKNSIESYPLRDKVVLVMKDMVWVKQALEMGAMLKTH
;
A
#
# COMPACT_ATOMS: atom_id res chain seq x y z
N MET A 1 25.66 -4.80 -23.42
CA MET A 1 25.32 -4.25 -22.96
C MET A 1 24.68 -4.24 -21.97
N SER A 2 24.77 -4.29 -21.35
CA SER A 2 24.20 -4.42 -20.34
C SER A 2 23.52 -3.38 -19.78
N SER A 3 23.48 -2.43 -20.31
CA SER A 3 22.76 -1.30 -19.88
C SER A 3 21.33 -1.57 -19.64
N ILE A 4 20.94 -2.67 -19.99
CA ILE A 4 19.58 -3.05 -19.81
C ILE A 4 19.14 -3.00 -18.40
N ASP A 5 20.02 -3.39 -17.52
CA ASP A 5 19.67 -3.44 -16.14
C ASP A 5 19.38 -2.11 -15.57
N ILE A 6 19.95 -1.11 -16.14
CA ILE A 6 19.79 0.22 -15.63
C ILE A 6 18.38 0.72 -15.76
N THR A 7 17.74 0.30 -16.82
CA THR A 7 16.39 0.78 -17.05
C THR A 7 15.34 -0.10 -16.42
N GLU A 8 15.73 -1.26 -15.97
CA GLU A 8 14.79 -2.14 -15.37
C GLU A 8 14.53 -1.72 -13.96
N LYS A 9 13.31 -1.40 -13.65
CA LYS A 9 12.92 -1.03 -12.30
C LYS A 9 12.05 -2.10 -11.73
N HIS A 10 12.42 -2.57 -10.56
CA HIS A 10 11.59 -3.49 -9.83
C HIS A 10 10.52 -2.67 -9.12
N PRO A 11 9.25 -2.89 -9.43
CA PRO A 11 8.20 -2.14 -8.74
C PRO A 11 8.26 -2.40 -7.25
N SER A 12 8.23 -1.34 -6.47
CA SER A 12 8.24 -1.44 -5.02
C SER A 12 6.83 -1.64 -4.50
N ILE A 13 6.72 -2.50 -3.51
CA ILE A 13 5.45 -2.70 -2.82
C ILE A 13 5.71 -2.54 -1.34
N ASN A 14 5.08 -1.56 -0.72
CA ASN A 14 5.21 -1.36 0.72
C ASN A 14 4.24 -2.26 1.45
N ILE A 15 4.76 -3.01 2.41
CA ILE A 15 3.97 -3.88 3.26
C ILE A 15 3.96 -3.26 4.65
N PHE A 16 2.79 -2.85 5.09
CA PHE A 16 2.64 -2.09 6.33
C PHE A 16 2.27 -2.97 7.50
N LYS A 17 3.02 -2.83 8.59
CA LYS A 17 2.65 -3.50 9.84
C LYS A 17 1.71 -2.57 10.60
N LEU A 18 0.45 -2.99 10.71
CA LEU A 18 -0.59 -2.24 11.42
C LEU A 18 -1.38 -3.19 12.30
N ASN A 19 -1.50 -2.88 13.59
CA ASN A 19 -2.37 -3.65 14.49
C ASN A 19 -2.09 -5.16 14.46
N ASN A 20 -0.83 -5.54 14.51
CA ASN A 20 -0.41 -6.95 14.56
C ASN A 20 -0.68 -7.73 13.30
N ALA A 21 -0.92 -7.06 12.19
CA ALA A 21 -1.08 -7.71 10.91
C ALA A 21 -0.28 -6.93 9.87
N TYR A 22 -0.17 -7.49 8.68
CA TYR A 22 0.62 -6.90 7.62
C TYR A 22 -0.28 -6.70 6.42
N TYR A 23 -0.22 -5.51 5.81
CA TYR A 23 -1.11 -5.14 4.73
C TYR A 23 -0.36 -4.55 3.57
N PHE A 24 -0.81 -4.85 2.35
CA PHE A 24 -0.32 -4.12 1.19
C PHE A 24 -1.43 -4.03 0.16
N LYS A 25 -1.28 -3.12 -0.76
CA LYS A 25 -2.25 -2.91 -1.81
C LYS A 25 -1.50 -2.71 -3.12
N HIS A 26 -1.84 -3.52 -4.10
CA HIS A 26 -1.21 -3.43 -5.41
C HIS A 26 -2.14 -4.10 -6.41
N PHE A 27 -2.24 -3.52 -7.59
CA PHE A 27 -3.02 -4.12 -8.66
C PHE A 27 -2.09 -4.99 -9.48
N PHE A 28 -2.34 -6.30 -9.49
CA PHE A 28 -1.54 -7.25 -10.25
C PHE A 28 -2.27 -7.59 -11.55
N ASP A 29 -1.55 -7.46 -12.66
CA ASP A 29 -2.12 -7.86 -13.93
C ASP A 29 -1.65 -9.26 -14.34
N ASP A 30 -1.03 -9.98 -13.42
CA ASP A 30 -0.59 -11.37 -13.60
C ASP A 30 -1.61 -12.28 -12.89
N PRO A 31 -2.49 -12.96 -13.65
CA PRO A 31 -3.52 -13.79 -13.00
C PRO A 31 -2.95 -14.93 -12.17
N GLU A 32 -1.81 -15.48 -12.58
CA GLU A 32 -1.19 -16.56 -11.84
C GLU A 32 -0.73 -16.08 -10.47
N LEU A 33 -0.09 -14.92 -10.44
CA LEU A 33 0.38 -14.36 -9.19
C LEU A 33 -0.80 -14.00 -8.29
N PHE A 34 -1.83 -13.40 -8.87
CA PHE A 34 -3.00 -13.05 -8.09
C PHE A 34 -3.64 -14.29 -7.47
N ASN A 35 -3.69 -15.39 -8.22
CA ASN A 35 -4.26 -16.63 -7.69
C ASN A 35 -3.46 -17.14 -6.49
N GLU A 36 -2.15 -17.01 -6.51
CA GLU A 36 -1.32 -17.44 -5.40
C GLU A 36 -1.49 -16.54 -4.19
N LEU A 37 -1.82 -15.28 -4.41
CA LEU A 37 -2.01 -14.32 -3.33
C LEU A 37 -3.46 -14.24 -2.84
N GLU A 38 -4.38 -14.87 -3.57
CA GLU A 38 -5.80 -14.78 -3.25
C GLU A 38 -6.14 -15.15 -1.81
N PRO A 39 -5.51 -16.16 -1.19
CA PRO A 39 -5.82 -16.47 0.20
C PRO A 39 -5.60 -15.32 1.17
N TYR A 40 -4.80 -14.35 0.77
CA TYR A 40 -4.51 -13.18 1.61
C TYR A 40 -5.33 -11.96 1.22
N TYR A 41 -6.14 -12.06 0.18
CA TYR A 41 -6.88 -10.91 -0.33
C TYR A 41 -8.09 -10.60 0.53
N GLU A 42 -8.17 -9.36 0.99
CA GLU A 42 -9.30 -8.88 1.79
C GLU A 42 -10.19 -8.05 0.89
N LYS A 43 -11.21 -8.67 0.34
CA LYS A 43 -12.05 -8.03 -0.68
C LYS A 43 -12.77 -6.79 -0.18
N ALA A 44 -13.17 -6.79 1.09
CA ALA A 44 -13.92 -5.66 1.63
C ALA A 44 -13.13 -4.36 1.56
N ASN A 45 -11.81 -4.43 1.66
CA ASN A 45 -10.96 -3.25 1.66
C ASN A 45 -10.01 -3.22 0.48
N TYR A 46 -10.14 -4.15 -0.46
CA TYR A 46 -9.31 -4.22 -1.67
C TYR A 46 -7.82 -4.20 -1.36
N ARG A 47 -7.42 -4.99 -0.37
CA ARG A 47 -6.02 -5.06 0.02
C ARG A 47 -5.67 -6.49 0.41
N PHE A 48 -4.37 -6.76 0.56
CA PHE A 48 -3.91 -8.06 1.03
C PHE A 48 -3.55 -7.96 2.50
N LYS A 49 -3.85 -9.02 3.24
CA LYS A 49 -3.62 -9.05 4.69
C LYS A 49 -2.95 -10.35 5.09
N MET A 50 -1.84 -10.26 5.79
CA MET A 50 -1.16 -11.41 6.39
C MET A 50 -1.21 -11.24 7.89
N THR A 51 -1.62 -12.29 8.60
CA THR A 51 -1.90 -12.19 10.03
C THR A 51 -0.73 -12.60 10.92
N ASN A 52 0.37 -13.06 10.33
CA ASN A 52 1.55 -13.42 11.11
C ASN A 52 2.80 -13.27 10.28
N ALA A 53 3.95 -13.34 10.94
CA ALA A 53 5.23 -13.12 10.28
C ALA A 53 5.56 -14.22 9.28
N GLY A 54 5.11 -15.45 9.53
CA GLY A 54 5.35 -16.53 8.61
C GLY A 54 4.67 -16.31 7.28
N ALA A 55 3.40 -15.92 7.31
CA ALA A 55 2.66 -15.60 6.09
C ALA A 55 3.27 -14.40 5.39
N ARG A 56 3.67 -13.37 6.15
CA ARG A 56 4.32 -12.20 5.58
C ARG A 56 5.58 -12.58 4.82
N ASN A 57 6.44 -13.41 5.43
CA ASN A 57 7.68 -13.80 4.81
C ASN A 57 7.45 -14.60 3.54
N LYS A 58 6.45 -15.47 3.57
CA LYS A 58 6.11 -16.27 2.40
C LYS A 58 5.65 -15.39 1.24
N VAL A 59 4.82 -14.40 1.53
CA VAL A 59 4.33 -13.47 0.51
C VAL A 59 5.47 -12.60 0.00
N MET A 60 6.33 -12.09 0.88
CA MET A 60 7.45 -11.27 0.46
C MET A 60 8.38 -12.05 -0.47
N LYS A 61 8.63 -13.32 -0.16
CA LYS A 61 9.47 -14.14 -1.01
C LYS A 61 8.83 -14.35 -2.38
N LEU A 62 7.52 -14.58 -2.39
CA LEU A 62 6.81 -14.76 -3.65
C LEU A 62 6.87 -13.49 -4.50
N LEU A 63 6.66 -12.34 -3.90
CA LEU A 63 6.74 -11.08 -4.62
C LEU A 63 8.14 -10.85 -5.18
N ASP A 64 9.15 -11.13 -4.37
CA ASP A 64 10.53 -10.98 -4.82
C ASP A 64 10.83 -11.88 -6.01
N MET A 65 10.37 -13.12 -5.96
CA MET A 65 10.57 -14.05 -7.07
C MET A 65 9.87 -13.61 -8.34
N LYS A 66 8.82 -12.84 -8.22
CA LYS A 66 8.06 -12.35 -9.38
C LYS A 66 8.53 -10.97 -9.85
N GLY A 67 9.66 -10.50 -9.33
CA GLY A 67 10.24 -9.26 -9.81
C GLY A 67 9.85 -8.00 -9.09
N PHE A 68 9.15 -8.13 -7.96
CA PHE A 68 8.79 -6.97 -7.16
C PHE A 68 9.81 -6.76 -6.05
N ASP A 69 9.80 -5.57 -5.49
CA ASP A 69 10.70 -5.22 -4.40
C ASP A 69 9.85 -4.92 -3.15
N PRO A 70 9.58 -5.93 -2.32
CA PRO A 70 8.75 -5.72 -1.15
C PRO A 70 9.53 -5.02 -0.04
N ASN A 71 8.93 -3.98 0.54
CA ASN A 71 9.52 -3.21 1.62
C ASN A 71 8.64 -3.29 2.85
N LEU A 72 9.21 -3.76 3.95
CA LEU A 72 8.44 -3.82 5.20
C LEU A 72 8.45 -2.45 5.87
N ILE A 73 7.26 -1.90 6.08
CA ILE A 73 7.10 -0.60 6.72
C ILE A 73 6.61 -0.84 8.14
N GLU A 74 7.49 -0.67 9.10
CA GLU A 74 7.12 -0.85 10.50
C GLU A 74 6.66 0.45 11.15
N ASP A 75 7.09 1.57 10.59
CA ASP A 75 6.68 2.89 11.08
C ASP A 75 5.90 3.58 9.96
N ALA A 76 4.60 3.62 10.09
CA ALA A 76 3.74 4.19 9.09
C ALA A 76 3.57 5.71 9.21
N ALA A 77 4.27 6.35 10.17
CA ALA A 77 4.08 7.77 10.46
C ALA A 77 4.15 8.70 9.24
N PRO A 78 5.02 8.48 8.25
CA PRO A 78 5.08 9.40 7.10
C PRO A 78 3.92 9.28 6.12
N TYR A 79 3.08 8.26 6.24
CA TYR A 79 2.10 7.93 5.19
C TYR A 79 0.67 8.46 5.40
N PRO A 80 0.21 8.75 6.63
CA PRO A 80 -1.16 9.24 6.79
C PRO A 80 -1.34 10.69 6.34
N VAL A 81 -2.43 10.94 5.63
CA VAL A 81 -2.82 12.28 5.23
C VAL A 81 -4.26 12.51 5.67
N GLU A 82 -4.65 13.78 5.85
CA GLU A 82 -6.03 14.16 6.17
C GLU A 82 -6.62 14.94 5.03
N ILE A 83 -7.87 14.65 4.69
CA ILE A 83 -8.58 15.42 3.68
C ILE A 83 -10.01 15.64 4.16
N GLY A 84 -10.64 16.71 3.69
CA GLY A 84 -12.01 17.03 4.09
C GLY A 84 -12.95 15.91 3.68
N LYS A 85 -13.86 15.58 4.60
CA LYS A 85 -14.77 14.45 4.42
C LYS A 85 -15.66 14.60 3.20
N TYR A 86 -15.97 15.83 2.83
CA TYR A 86 -16.88 16.09 1.72
C TYR A 86 -16.18 16.43 0.41
N GLN A 87 -14.85 16.32 0.38
CA GLN A 87 -14.11 16.51 -0.85
C GLN A 87 -14.06 15.19 -1.62
N ASN A 88 -13.78 15.28 -2.92
CA ASN A 88 -13.68 14.09 -3.73
C ASN A 88 -12.31 13.45 -3.52
N TYR A 89 -12.27 12.39 -2.74
CA TYR A 89 -11.01 11.69 -2.46
C TYR A 89 -11.03 10.23 -2.93
N GLY A 90 -11.89 9.91 -3.88
CA GLY A 90 -12.00 8.53 -4.36
C GLY A 90 -10.68 7.95 -4.87
N GLU A 91 -9.91 8.75 -5.62
CA GLU A 91 -8.63 8.29 -6.13
C GLU A 91 -7.63 8.02 -5.00
N LEU A 92 -7.66 8.88 -3.98
CA LEU A 92 -6.78 8.69 -2.84
C LEU A 92 -7.18 7.45 -2.06
N LEU A 93 -8.48 7.23 -1.92
CA LEU A 93 -8.96 6.06 -1.19
C LEU A 93 -8.52 4.77 -1.87
N LYS A 94 -8.56 4.74 -3.19
CA LYS A 94 -8.12 3.58 -3.95
C LYS A 94 -6.65 3.25 -3.71
N ASN A 95 -5.87 4.24 -3.33
CA ASN A 95 -4.43 4.09 -3.17
C ASN A 95 -4.00 4.21 -1.71
N SER A 96 -4.93 3.94 -0.80
CA SER A 96 -4.65 3.92 0.62
C SER A 96 -4.76 2.51 1.16
N ILE A 97 -3.96 2.23 2.19
CA ILE A 97 -3.97 0.94 2.87
C ILE A 97 -5.10 0.89 3.90
N GLU A 98 -5.37 2.02 4.53
CA GLU A 98 -6.35 2.10 5.59
C GLU A 98 -6.97 3.49 5.60
N SER A 99 -8.19 3.60 6.11
CA SER A 99 -8.84 4.89 6.24
C SER A 99 -9.54 4.97 7.58
N TYR A 100 -9.53 6.16 8.16
CA TYR A 100 -10.16 6.39 9.46
C TYR A 100 -11.03 7.65 9.37
N PRO A 101 -12.34 7.52 9.56
CA PRO A 101 -13.19 8.72 9.55
C PRO A 101 -13.01 9.50 10.85
N LEU A 102 -12.94 10.80 10.70
CA LEU A 102 -12.99 11.73 11.81
C LEU A 102 -14.27 12.54 11.66
N ARG A 103 -14.44 13.54 12.51
CA ARG A 103 -15.69 14.29 12.50
C ARG A 103 -15.98 14.93 11.14
N ASP A 104 -15.03 15.70 10.63
CA ASP A 104 -15.18 16.41 9.36
C ASP A 104 -14.07 16.08 8.37
N LYS A 105 -13.25 15.12 8.69
CA LYS A 105 -12.12 14.72 7.85
C LYS A 105 -12.01 13.22 7.77
N VAL A 106 -11.21 12.77 6.81
CA VAL A 106 -10.87 11.37 6.69
C VAL A 106 -9.35 11.29 6.70
N VAL A 107 -8.81 10.36 7.49
CA VAL A 107 -7.38 10.08 7.47
C VAL A 107 -7.17 8.88 6.56
N LEU A 108 -6.27 9.03 5.59
CA LEU A 108 -5.94 7.96 4.66
C LEU A 108 -4.46 7.62 4.83
N VAL A 109 -4.17 6.34 5.07
CA VAL A 109 -2.78 5.89 5.13
C VAL A 109 -2.40 5.50 3.70
N MET A 110 -1.64 6.35 3.03
CA MET A 110 -1.33 6.13 1.62
C MET A 110 -0.35 4.97 1.44
N LYS A 111 -0.46 4.29 0.32
CA LYS A 111 0.33 3.07 0.10
C LYS A 111 1.80 3.35 -0.20
N ASP A 112 2.14 4.57 -0.64
CA ASP A 112 3.54 4.94 -0.88
C ASP A 112 3.67 6.45 -0.90
N MET A 113 4.92 6.91 -1.00
CA MET A 113 5.19 8.35 -0.95
C MET A 113 4.74 9.10 -2.20
N VAL A 114 4.65 8.40 -3.32
CA VAL A 114 4.11 9.03 -4.54
C VAL A 114 2.68 9.47 -4.28
N TRP A 115 1.90 8.61 -3.64
CA TRP A 115 0.51 8.95 -3.34
C TRP A 115 0.36 9.92 -2.18
N VAL A 116 1.32 9.95 -1.24
CA VAL A 116 1.34 11.02 -0.25
C VAL A 116 1.50 12.37 -0.94
N LYS A 117 2.44 12.48 -1.87
CA LYS A 117 2.65 13.71 -2.61
C LYS A 117 1.42 14.09 -3.43
N GLN A 118 0.84 13.10 -4.10
CA GLN A 118 -0.37 13.35 -4.89
C GLN A 118 -1.50 13.87 -4.00
N ALA A 119 -1.63 13.30 -2.81
CA ALA A 119 -2.67 13.73 -1.87
C ALA A 119 -2.46 15.18 -1.48
N LEU A 120 -1.22 15.58 -1.20
CA LEU A 120 -0.93 16.95 -0.82
C LEU A 120 -1.26 17.91 -1.96
N GLU A 121 -1.01 17.50 -3.21
CA GLU A 121 -1.35 18.30 -4.36
C GLU A 121 -2.86 18.44 -4.53
N MET A 122 -3.61 17.49 -4.05
CA MET A 122 -5.06 17.52 -4.12
C MET A 122 -5.71 18.22 -2.92
N GLY A 123 -4.89 18.78 -2.05
CA GLY A 123 -5.42 19.55 -0.93
C GLY A 123 -5.39 18.84 0.41
N ALA A 124 -4.91 17.62 0.48
CA ALA A 124 -4.78 16.94 1.76
C ALA A 124 -3.61 17.52 2.54
N MET A 125 -3.58 17.25 3.82
CA MET A 125 -2.50 17.68 4.69
C MET A 125 -1.88 16.47 5.36
N LEU A 126 -0.59 16.57 5.69
CA LEU A 126 0.05 15.50 6.43
C LEU A 126 -0.59 15.37 7.80
N LYS A 127 -0.84 14.13 8.20
CA LYS A 127 -1.36 13.86 9.53
C LYS A 127 -0.19 13.76 10.49
N THR A 128 -0.10 14.72 11.39
CA THR A 128 0.95 14.72 12.40
C THR A 128 0.33 14.51 13.76
N HIS A 129 1.13 13.99 14.68
CA HIS A 129 0.67 13.76 16.05
C HIS A 129 1.15 14.83 16.97
#